data_194ef10d48d20834e6a80b5e8bfff3c2
#
_entry.id   194ef10d48d20834e6a80b5e8bfff3c2
#
_cell.length_a   1.000
_cell.length_b   1.000
_cell.length_c   1.000
_cell.angle_alpha   90.00
_cell.angle_beta   90.00
_cell.angle_gamma   90.00
#
_symmetry.space_group_name_H-M   'P 1'
#
loop_
_entity.id
_entity.type
_entity.pdbx_description
1 polymer ?
#
loop_
_entity_poly.entity_id
_entity_poly.type
_entity_poly.pdbx_seq_one_letter_code
_entity_poly.pdbx_strand_id
1 'polypeptide(L)'
;MSERFIAAAPHMLRVAPLDTLTAIYHRASGITHLVDSPVPELLAALTEPRTLDDLLAFLATEYELIDADPVALRERLAELDAVGLVSRL
;
A
#
# COMPACT_ATOMS: atom_id res chain seq x y z
N MET A 1 -1.47 -15.68 -15.82
CA MET A 1 -2.43 -14.86 -15.08
C MET A 1 -1.67 -13.86 -14.24
N SER A 2 -2.19 -12.64 -14.19
CA SER A 2 -1.53 -11.58 -13.44
C SER A 2 -1.82 -11.70 -11.95
N GLU A 3 -0.78 -11.54 -11.17
CA GLU A 3 -0.85 -11.45 -9.73
C GLU A 3 -1.57 -10.17 -9.33
N ARG A 4 -2.47 -10.22 -8.37
CA ARG A 4 -3.17 -9.05 -7.86
C ARG A 4 -2.87 -8.86 -6.39
N PHE A 5 -2.95 -7.61 -5.95
CA PHE A 5 -2.70 -7.22 -4.57
C PHE A 5 -3.92 -6.53 -3.99
N ILE A 6 -4.11 -6.67 -2.69
CA ILE A 6 -5.18 -5.99 -1.96
C ILE A 6 -4.65 -5.56 -0.60
N ALA A 7 -5.06 -4.38 -0.15
CA ALA A 7 -4.72 -3.91 1.20
C ALA A 7 -5.52 -4.67 2.25
N ALA A 8 -5.02 -4.69 3.48
CA ALA A 8 -5.79 -5.19 4.61
C ALA A 8 -7.12 -4.44 4.69
N ALA A 9 -8.17 -5.14 5.14
CA ALA A 9 -9.50 -4.55 5.21
C ALA A 9 -9.48 -3.26 6.03
N PRO A 10 -10.24 -2.22 5.64
CA PRO A 10 -10.21 -0.92 6.35
C PRO A 10 -10.49 -1.01 7.84
N HIS A 11 -11.36 -1.93 8.27
CA HIS A 11 -11.66 -2.11 9.69
C HIS A 11 -10.50 -2.71 10.48
N MET A 12 -9.50 -3.28 9.80
CA MET A 12 -8.30 -3.83 10.42
C MET A 12 -7.20 -2.80 10.59
N LEU A 13 -7.35 -1.63 10.01
CA LEU A 13 -6.33 -0.58 10.02
C LEU A 13 -6.89 0.69 10.63
N ARG A 14 -6.07 1.33 11.46
CA ARG A 14 -6.35 2.66 11.93
C ARG A 14 -5.25 3.58 11.43
N VAL A 15 -5.62 4.59 10.66
CA VAL A 15 -4.68 5.46 9.97
C VAL A 15 -4.72 6.85 10.60
N ALA A 16 -3.58 7.36 11.00
CA ALA A 16 -3.47 8.69 11.59
C ALA A 16 -2.31 9.45 10.94
N PRO A 17 -2.58 10.52 10.19
CA PRO A 17 -1.50 11.33 9.63
C PRO A 17 -0.79 12.11 10.73
N LEU A 18 0.55 12.07 10.70
CA LEU A 18 1.42 12.72 11.68
C LEU A 18 2.46 13.54 10.94
N ASP A 19 2.15 14.79 10.65
CA ASP A 19 3.10 15.67 9.96
C ASP A 19 3.53 15.08 8.62
N THR A 20 4.79 14.70 8.45
CA THR A 20 5.30 14.10 7.21
C THR A 20 5.12 12.59 7.15
N LEU A 21 4.80 11.96 8.28
CA LEU A 21 4.60 10.52 8.36
C LEU A 21 3.14 10.18 8.60
N THR A 22 2.79 8.93 8.36
CA THR A 22 1.47 8.38 8.67
C THR A 22 1.65 7.19 9.60
N ALA A 23 0.91 7.18 10.70
CA ALA A 23 0.87 6.04 11.60
C ALA A 23 -0.26 5.11 11.16
N ILE A 24 0.06 3.82 10.99
CA ILE A 24 -0.94 2.81 10.62
C ILE A 24 -0.92 1.74 11.70
N TYR A 25 -2.00 1.67 12.47
CA TYR A 25 -2.18 0.63 13.48
C TYR A 25 -2.85 -0.57 12.82
N HIS A 26 -2.19 -1.73 12.90
CA HIS A 26 -2.71 -3.00 12.37
C HIS A 26 -3.31 -3.80 13.52
N ARG A 27 -4.63 -3.93 13.53
CA ARG A 27 -5.36 -4.52 14.66
C ARG A 27 -4.99 -5.98 14.89
N ALA A 28 -4.81 -6.74 13.82
CA ALA A 28 -4.51 -8.18 13.94
C ALA A 28 -3.19 -8.46 14.64
N SER A 29 -2.16 -7.64 14.39
CA SER A 29 -0.84 -7.83 14.99
C SER A 29 -0.61 -6.96 16.23
N GLY A 30 -1.42 -5.89 16.40
CA GLY A 30 -1.22 -4.91 17.45
C GLY A 30 -0.03 -4.00 17.23
N ILE A 31 0.50 -3.97 16.02
CA ILE A 31 1.70 -3.19 15.69
C ILE A 31 1.30 -1.88 15.01
N THR A 32 1.99 -0.80 15.37
CA THR A 32 1.87 0.48 14.69
C THR A 32 3.06 0.66 13.77
N HIS A 33 2.78 0.95 12.50
CA HIS A 33 3.79 1.23 11.48
C HIS A 33 3.84 2.71 11.20
N LEU A 34 5.03 3.30 11.21
CA LEU A 34 5.24 4.68 10.79
C LEU A 34 5.76 4.64 9.35
N VAL A 35 4.97 5.19 8.45
CA VAL A 35 5.25 5.10 7.01
C VAL A 35 5.16 6.48 6.37
N ASP A 36 5.85 6.64 5.25
CA ASP A 36 5.76 7.84 4.43
C ASP A 36 5.23 7.50 3.05
N SER A 37 5.04 8.53 2.22
CA SER A 37 4.67 8.34 0.83
C SER A 37 5.71 7.43 0.13
N PRO A 38 5.31 6.49 -0.73
CA PRO A 38 3.95 6.32 -1.24
C PRO A 38 3.09 5.27 -0.51
N VAL A 39 3.45 4.83 0.69
CA VAL A 39 2.74 3.73 1.36
C VAL A 39 1.26 4.06 1.63
N PRO A 40 0.90 5.23 2.20
CA PRO A 40 -0.53 5.53 2.39
C PRO A 40 -1.30 5.53 1.07
N GLU A 41 -0.70 6.04 0.00
CA GLU A 41 -1.31 6.08 -1.32
C GLU A 41 -1.50 4.66 -1.88
N LEU A 42 -0.52 3.77 -1.66
CA LEU A 42 -0.63 2.37 -2.08
C LEU A 42 -1.79 1.67 -1.38
N LEU A 43 -1.92 1.87 -0.09
CA LEU A 43 -3.00 1.25 0.67
C LEU A 43 -4.37 1.77 0.23
N ALA A 44 -4.47 3.07 -0.06
CA ALA A 44 -5.72 3.65 -0.57
C ALA A 44 -6.07 3.09 -1.95
N ALA A 45 -5.08 2.92 -2.82
CA ALA A 45 -5.29 2.36 -4.16
C ALA A 45 -5.69 0.88 -4.09
N LEU A 46 -5.25 0.16 -3.08
CA LEU A 46 -5.47 -1.27 -2.93
C LEU A 46 -6.70 -1.62 -2.08
N THR A 47 -7.61 -0.68 -1.88
CA THR A 47 -8.93 -1.00 -1.32
C THR A 47 -9.68 -1.94 -2.25
N GLU A 48 -9.30 -1.96 -3.54
CA GLU A 48 -9.76 -2.92 -4.53
C GLU A 48 -8.57 -3.71 -5.05
N PRO A 49 -8.73 -4.98 -5.44
CA PRO A 49 -7.64 -5.76 -6.01
C PRO A 49 -7.11 -5.12 -7.30
N ARG A 50 -5.80 -5.03 -7.42
CA ARG A 50 -5.13 -4.48 -8.61
C ARG A 50 -3.89 -5.28 -8.94
N THR A 51 -3.60 -5.40 -10.24
CA THR A 51 -2.32 -5.92 -10.69
C THR A 51 -1.25 -4.84 -10.49
N LEU A 52 0.03 -5.23 -10.61
CA LEU A 52 1.12 -4.26 -10.54
C LEU A 52 0.97 -3.17 -11.61
N ASP A 53 0.62 -3.55 -12.84
CA ASP A 53 0.44 -2.61 -13.94
C ASP A 53 -0.73 -1.65 -13.68
N ASP A 54 -1.86 -2.16 -13.17
CA ASP A 54 -3.00 -1.33 -12.80
C ASP A 54 -2.63 -0.37 -11.69
N LEU A 55 -1.86 -0.82 -10.72
CA LEU A 55 -1.44 0.01 -9.61
C LEU A 55 -0.53 1.14 -10.06
N LEU A 56 0.43 0.84 -10.95
CA LEU A 56 1.31 1.86 -11.52
C LEU A 56 0.51 2.91 -12.28
N ALA A 57 -0.44 2.48 -13.11
CA ALA A 57 -1.29 3.39 -13.87
C ALA A 57 -2.14 4.26 -12.94
N PHE A 58 -2.70 3.66 -11.90
CA PHE A 58 -3.53 4.39 -10.92
C PHE A 58 -2.71 5.46 -10.22
N LEU A 59 -1.51 5.10 -9.74
CA LEU A 59 -0.64 6.04 -9.02
C LEU A 59 -0.18 7.19 -9.92
N ALA A 60 0.13 6.89 -11.18
CA ALA A 60 0.54 7.92 -12.14
C ALA A 60 -0.59 8.92 -12.41
N THR A 61 -1.84 8.44 -12.47
CA THR A 61 -3.00 9.27 -12.77
C THR A 61 -3.45 10.07 -11.55
N GLU A 62 -3.57 9.41 -10.39
CA GLU A 62 -4.16 10.04 -9.20
C GLU A 62 -3.16 10.88 -8.41
N TYR A 63 -1.90 10.49 -8.42
CA TYR A 63 -0.88 11.13 -7.57
C TYR A 63 0.27 11.72 -8.36
N GLU A 64 0.22 11.67 -9.68
CA GLU A 64 1.25 12.23 -10.57
C GLU A 64 2.66 11.71 -10.23
N LEU A 65 2.77 10.43 -9.89
CA LEU A 65 4.06 9.80 -9.63
C LEU A 65 4.77 9.53 -10.94
N ILE A 66 5.71 10.41 -11.30
CA ILE A 66 6.36 10.41 -12.61
C ILE A 66 7.38 9.28 -12.72
N ASP A 67 8.06 8.96 -11.63
CA ASP A 67 9.17 8.01 -11.62
C ASP A 67 8.80 6.68 -10.95
N ALA A 68 7.60 6.17 -11.22
CA ALA A 68 7.18 4.90 -10.66
C ALA A 68 7.99 3.76 -11.26
N ASP A 69 8.95 3.23 -10.49
CA ASP A 69 9.76 2.09 -10.88
C ASP A 69 9.03 0.80 -10.50
N PRO A 70 8.68 -0.06 -11.48
CA PRO A 70 7.98 -1.32 -11.19
C PRO A 70 8.75 -2.22 -10.22
N VAL A 71 10.06 -2.26 -10.30
CA VAL A 71 10.87 -3.09 -9.41
C VAL A 71 10.80 -2.57 -7.98
N ALA A 72 10.96 -1.26 -7.80
CA ALA A 72 10.86 -0.64 -6.47
C ALA A 72 9.47 -0.82 -5.87
N LEU A 73 8.43 -0.68 -6.70
CA LEU A 73 7.05 -0.88 -6.25
C LEU A 73 6.82 -2.33 -5.81
N ARG A 74 7.31 -3.29 -6.58
CA ARG A 74 7.19 -4.71 -6.25
C ARG A 74 7.88 -5.02 -4.92
N GLU A 75 9.05 -4.45 -4.69
CA GLU A 75 9.78 -4.63 -3.44
C GLU A 75 9.01 -4.05 -2.27
N ARG A 76 8.42 -2.87 -2.45
CA ARG A 76 7.61 -2.23 -1.41
C ARG A 76 6.38 -3.08 -1.08
N LEU A 77 5.71 -3.61 -2.10
CA LEU A 77 4.55 -4.48 -1.89
C LEU A 77 4.95 -5.76 -1.15
N ALA A 78 6.13 -6.32 -1.45
CA ALA A 78 6.62 -7.49 -0.73
C ALA A 78 6.85 -7.19 0.75
N GLU A 79 7.40 -6.02 1.07
CA GLU A 79 7.58 -5.58 2.46
C GLU A 79 6.24 -5.43 3.17
N LEU A 80 5.26 -4.84 2.51
CA LEU A 80 3.92 -4.65 3.09
C LEU A 80 3.20 -5.98 3.27
N ASP A 81 3.38 -6.92 2.35
CA ASP A 81 2.84 -8.27 2.47
C ASP A 81 3.45 -8.98 3.67
N ALA A 82 4.76 -8.84 3.88
CA ALA A 82 5.46 -9.48 5.00
C ALA A 82 4.91 -9.04 6.36
N VAL A 83 4.42 -7.81 6.48
CA VAL A 83 3.86 -7.30 7.74
C VAL A 83 2.33 -7.32 7.77
N GLY A 84 1.69 -7.89 6.76
CA GLY A 84 0.24 -8.08 6.75
C GLY A 84 -0.60 -6.88 6.34
N LEU A 85 0.02 -5.80 5.86
CA LEU A 85 -0.71 -4.62 5.40
C LEU A 85 -1.26 -4.78 3.98
N VAL A 86 -0.67 -5.67 3.19
CA VAL A 86 -1.08 -6.01 1.84
C VAL A 86 -1.04 -7.53 1.70
N SER A 87 -1.89 -8.07 0.86
CA SER A 87 -1.89 -9.50 0.53
C SER A 87 -1.89 -9.68 -0.97
N ARG A 88 -1.33 -10.80 -1.41
CA ARG A 88 -1.43 -11.23 -2.81
C ARG A 88 -2.60 -12.17 -2.98
N LEU A 89 -3.30 -12.01 -4.08
CA LEU A 89 -4.45 -12.86 -4.41
C LEU A 89 -4.07 -13.90 -5.45
#